data_a30c1420af42da3681d84476d6060b0a
#
_entry.id   a30c1420af42da3681d84476d6060b0a
#
_cell.length_a   1.000
_cell.length_b   1.000
_cell.length_c   1.000
_cell.angle_alpha   90.00
_cell.angle_beta   90.00
_cell.angle_gamma   90.00
#
_symmetry.space_group_name_H-M   'P 1'
#
loop_
_entity.id
_entity.type
_entity.pdbx_description
1 polymer ?
#
loop_
_entity_poly.entity_id
_entity_poly.type
_entity_poly.pdbx_seq_one_letter_code
_entity_poly.pdbx_strand_id
1 'polypeptide(L)'
;MIEQFLCDGVNTRDDKYGGSIKNRARILFEVIETLIEVVGEERFGVRLSPVDNDPITNQPNQIYFGVVHSKPELIYEYVINKLSDYNLAYLLLTEPRVGVLSNVPAKDNTFEVPESNYKYREIYQGTLMGAGGFTPLTARKALSEGNYDLIAFGRWFLSNPDLPERIKNGHKLNVYDRNTFYGGNEIGYTDYPDYIRLSKMNKKRYKLISQSSIGRSLS
;
A
#
# COMPACT_ATOMS: atom_id res chain seq x y z
N MET A 1 -10.59 -9.25 8.39
CA MET A 1 -11.87 -9.91 8.75
C MET A 1 -12.89 -9.82 7.60
N ILE A 2 -13.32 -8.64 7.15
CA ILE A 2 -14.38 -8.52 6.11
C ILE A 2 -14.00 -9.22 4.80
N GLU A 3 -12.78 -9.04 4.30
CA GLU A 3 -12.32 -9.73 3.07
C GLU A 3 -12.29 -11.26 3.19
N GLN A 4 -12.22 -11.81 4.41
CA GLN A 4 -12.33 -13.26 4.62
C GLN A 4 -13.73 -13.78 4.28
N PHE A 5 -14.76 -12.96 4.41
CA PHE A 5 -16.11 -13.33 3.95
C PHE A 5 -16.20 -13.40 2.41
N LEU A 6 -15.46 -12.54 1.72
CA LEU A 6 -15.41 -12.57 0.25
C LEU A 6 -14.77 -13.85 -0.29
N CYS A 7 -13.86 -14.43 0.49
CA CYS A 7 -12.99 -15.52 0.10
C CYS A 7 -13.68 -16.89 0.24
N ASP A 8 -13.90 -17.59 -0.87
CA ASP A 8 -14.55 -18.90 -0.87
C ASP A 8 -13.67 -20.04 -0.32
N GLY A 9 -12.36 -19.87 -0.29
CA GLY A 9 -11.44 -20.80 0.36
C GLY A 9 -11.44 -20.73 1.89
N VAL A 10 -12.06 -19.70 2.47
CA VAL A 10 -12.16 -19.48 3.92
C VAL A 10 -13.61 -19.46 4.38
N ASN A 11 -14.48 -18.79 3.63
CA ASN A 11 -15.90 -18.66 3.96
C ASN A 11 -16.66 -19.90 3.51
N THR A 12 -16.76 -20.90 4.40
CA THR A 12 -17.48 -22.15 4.21
C THR A 12 -18.91 -22.12 4.76
N ARG A 13 -19.46 -20.92 5.02
CA ARG A 13 -20.81 -20.73 5.55
C ARG A 13 -21.87 -21.17 4.55
N ASP A 14 -22.97 -21.70 5.06
CA ASP A 14 -24.15 -22.13 4.33
C ASP A 14 -25.38 -21.21 4.51
N ASP A 15 -25.20 -20.11 5.26
CA ASP A 15 -26.23 -19.09 5.50
C ASP A 15 -26.17 -17.91 4.48
N LYS A 16 -26.92 -16.86 4.77
CA LYS A 16 -27.00 -15.65 3.93
C LYS A 16 -25.67 -14.90 3.72
N TYR A 17 -24.59 -15.28 4.39
CA TYR A 17 -23.25 -14.71 4.27
C TYR A 17 -22.25 -15.64 3.59
N GLY A 18 -22.67 -16.82 3.11
CA GLY A 18 -21.81 -17.79 2.44
C GLY A 18 -22.32 -18.24 1.08
N GLY A 19 -21.55 -19.08 0.40
CA GLY A 19 -21.88 -19.65 -0.90
C GLY A 19 -21.71 -18.65 -2.05
N SER A 20 -22.78 -18.06 -2.55
CA SER A 20 -22.74 -17.17 -3.73
C SER A 20 -21.92 -15.90 -3.51
N ILE A 21 -21.39 -15.32 -4.60
CA ILE A 21 -20.68 -14.03 -4.58
C ILE A 21 -21.49 -12.95 -3.86
N LYS A 22 -22.80 -12.84 -4.17
CA LYS A 22 -23.71 -11.90 -3.55
C LYS A 22 -23.79 -12.09 -2.02
N ASN A 23 -23.85 -13.33 -1.58
CA ASN A 23 -23.94 -13.64 -0.14
C ASN A 23 -22.62 -13.35 0.57
N ARG A 24 -21.50 -13.76 -0.02
CA ARG A 24 -20.16 -13.48 0.55
C ARG A 24 -19.86 -11.98 0.66
N ALA A 25 -20.36 -11.17 -0.28
CA ALA A 25 -20.20 -9.72 -0.24
C ALA A 25 -21.19 -9.01 0.68
N ARG A 26 -22.24 -9.67 1.14
CA ARG A 26 -23.33 -9.07 1.92
C ARG A 26 -22.84 -8.31 3.15
N ILE A 27 -22.01 -8.93 3.97
CA ILE A 27 -21.52 -8.30 5.21
C ILE A 27 -20.72 -7.01 4.94
N LEU A 28 -19.98 -6.96 3.84
CA LEU A 28 -19.25 -5.75 3.45
C LEU A 28 -20.23 -4.59 3.22
N PHE A 29 -21.30 -4.83 2.47
CA PHE A 29 -22.27 -3.77 2.16
C PHE A 29 -23.15 -3.41 3.36
N GLU A 30 -23.56 -4.37 4.18
CA GLU A 30 -24.27 -4.07 5.42
C GLU A 30 -23.44 -3.18 6.37
N VAL A 31 -22.11 -3.41 6.44
CA VAL A 31 -21.20 -2.57 7.24
C VAL A 31 -21.04 -1.18 6.59
N ILE A 32 -20.89 -1.11 5.28
CA ILE A 32 -20.75 0.16 4.54
C ILE A 32 -22.01 1.00 4.74
N GLU A 33 -23.19 0.45 4.50
CA GLU A 33 -24.47 1.14 4.64
C GLU A 33 -24.66 1.68 6.06
N THR A 34 -24.37 0.85 7.08
CA THR A 34 -24.45 1.29 8.48
C THR A 34 -23.49 2.44 8.81
N LEU A 35 -22.26 2.39 8.29
CA LEU A 35 -21.27 3.45 8.55
C LEU A 35 -21.59 4.75 7.80
N ILE A 36 -22.08 4.65 6.57
CA ILE A 36 -22.51 5.79 5.78
C ILE A 36 -23.65 6.56 6.45
N GLU A 37 -24.61 5.85 7.07
CA GLU A 37 -25.69 6.47 7.84
C GLU A 37 -25.16 7.35 9.00
N VAL A 38 -24.00 7.01 9.55
CA VAL A 38 -23.41 7.73 10.70
C VAL A 38 -22.50 8.87 10.27
N VAL A 39 -21.63 8.64 9.27
CA VAL A 39 -20.54 9.58 8.96
C VAL A 39 -20.70 10.29 7.61
N GLY A 40 -21.59 9.82 6.74
CA GLY A 40 -21.78 10.29 5.36
C GLY A 40 -20.83 9.59 4.37
N GLU A 41 -21.28 9.43 3.14
CA GLU A 41 -20.52 8.73 2.08
C GLU A 41 -19.18 9.40 1.79
N GLU A 42 -19.17 10.71 1.67
CA GLU A 42 -18.00 11.52 1.32
C GLU A 42 -16.90 11.53 2.40
N ARG A 43 -17.16 10.96 3.58
CA ARG A 43 -16.21 10.83 4.68
C ARG A 43 -15.78 9.39 4.95
N PHE A 44 -16.28 8.47 4.14
CA PHE A 44 -16.04 7.05 4.31
C PHE A 44 -15.24 6.49 3.13
N GLY A 45 -14.13 5.83 3.40
CA GLY A 45 -13.31 5.16 2.41
C GLY A 45 -13.26 3.66 2.64
N VAL A 46 -13.13 2.90 1.57
CA VAL A 46 -13.02 1.43 1.61
C VAL A 46 -11.63 1.02 1.14
N ARG A 47 -11.03 0.05 1.83
CA ARG A 47 -9.79 -0.59 1.38
C ARG A 47 -10.03 -2.05 1.09
N LEU A 48 -9.62 -2.48 -0.10
CA LEU A 48 -9.63 -3.87 -0.55
C LEU A 48 -8.25 -4.30 -1.02
N SER A 49 -8.03 -5.61 -0.98
CA SER A 49 -6.78 -6.23 -1.44
C SER A 49 -7.08 -7.24 -2.55
N PRO A 50 -7.50 -6.78 -3.75
CA PRO A 50 -7.71 -7.69 -4.86
C PRO A 50 -6.44 -8.47 -5.14
N VAL A 51 -6.60 -9.73 -5.44
CA VAL A 51 -5.50 -10.61 -5.84
C VAL A 51 -5.79 -11.15 -7.20
N ASP A 52 -4.72 -11.31 -7.95
CA ASP A 52 -4.71 -12.10 -9.17
C ASP A 52 -4.02 -13.44 -8.91
N ASN A 53 -4.11 -14.32 -9.88
CA ASN A 53 -3.25 -15.49 -9.90
C ASN A 53 -1.79 -15.04 -10.07
N ASP A 54 -0.88 -15.78 -9.46
CA ASP A 54 0.55 -15.61 -9.70
C ASP A 54 0.82 -15.75 -11.21
N PRO A 55 1.41 -14.75 -11.87
CA PRO A 55 1.60 -14.77 -13.33
C PRO A 55 2.56 -15.87 -13.81
N ILE A 56 3.37 -16.43 -12.91
CA ILE A 56 4.33 -17.50 -13.24
C ILE A 56 3.72 -18.87 -13.04
N THR A 57 3.03 -19.08 -11.92
CA THR A 57 2.49 -20.39 -11.54
C THR A 57 1.04 -20.57 -11.90
N ASN A 58 0.35 -19.50 -12.27
CA ASN A 58 -1.10 -19.44 -12.48
C ASN A 58 -1.91 -19.99 -11.28
N GLN A 59 -1.28 -20.03 -10.11
CA GLN A 59 -1.93 -20.37 -8.86
C GLN A 59 -2.48 -19.11 -8.22
N PRO A 60 -3.60 -19.21 -7.50
CA PRO A 60 -4.12 -18.08 -6.75
C PRO A 60 -3.02 -17.50 -5.87
N ASN A 61 -2.70 -16.23 -6.06
CA ASN A 61 -1.77 -15.54 -5.16
C ASN A 61 -2.30 -15.67 -3.75
N GLN A 62 -1.54 -16.38 -2.90
CA GLN A 62 -1.87 -16.46 -1.49
C GLN A 62 -1.77 -15.06 -0.90
N ILE A 63 -2.93 -14.51 -0.64
CA ILE A 63 -2.99 -13.26 0.10
C ILE A 63 -2.48 -13.51 1.50
N TYR A 64 -2.05 -12.44 2.13
CA TYR A 64 -1.77 -12.36 3.55
C TYR A 64 -2.66 -13.32 4.34
N PHE A 65 -2.05 -14.23 5.09
CA PHE A 65 -2.71 -15.22 5.95
C PHE A 65 -3.32 -16.46 5.26
N GLY A 66 -2.85 -16.85 4.08
CA GLY A 66 -3.24 -18.12 3.47
C GLY A 66 -4.67 -18.15 2.92
N VAL A 67 -5.22 -16.97 2.63
CA VAL A 67 -6.57 -16.84 2.07
C VAL A 67 -6.54 -17.15 0.57
N VAL A 68 -7.32 -18.13 0.14
CA VAL A 68 -7.38 -18.57 -1.25
C VAL A 68 -8.76 -18.29 -1.84
N HIS A 69 -8.80 -17.60 -2.99
CA HIS A 69 -9.99 -17.43 -3.81
C HIS A 69 -9.94 -18.36 -5.00
N SER A 70 -11.05 -19.03 -5.31
CA SER A 70 -11.15 -19.85 -6.52
C SER A 70 -11.25 -18.98 -7.79
N LYS A 71 -11.92 -17.83 -7.69
CA LYS A 71 -12.15 -16.87 -8.78
C LYS A 71 -12.10 -15.44 -8.23
N PRO A 72 -10.91 -14.93 -7.92
CA PRO A 72 -10.77 -13.62 -7.27
C PRO A 72 -11.33 -12.48 -8.13
N GLU A 73 -11.14 -12.53 -9.44
CA GLU A 73 -11.63 -11.50 -10.36
C GLU A 73 -13.12 -11.28 -10.24
N LEU A 74 -13.92 -12.35 -10.29
CA LEU A 74 -15.38 -12.26 -10.28
C LEU A 74 -15.94 -11.61 -9.00
N ILE A 75 -15.34 -11.92 -7.84
CA ILE A 75 -15.82 -11.35 -6.58
C ILE A 75 -15.41 -9.87 -6.46
N TYR A 76 -14.18 -9.51 -6.86
CA TYR A 76 -13.73 -8.12 -6.79
C TYR A 76 -14.39 -7.25 -7.85
N GLU A 77 -14.60 -7.74 -9.08
CA GLU A 77 -15.41 -7.03 -10.09
C GLU A 77 -16.83 -6.75 -9.57
N TYR A 78 -17.51 -7.76 -9.00
CA TYR A 78 -18.83 -7.58 -8.42
C TYR A 78 -18.82 -6.53 -7.28
N VAL A 79 -17.87 -6.63 -6.36
CA VAL A 79 -17.77 -5.72 -5.21
C VAL A 79 -17.46 -4.31 -5.66
N ILE A 80 -16.47 -4.12 -6.53
CA ILE A 80 -16.03 -2.80 -6.99
C ILE A 80 -17.09 -2.13 -7.86
N ASN A 81 -17.76 -2.90 -8.73
CA ASN A 81 -18.89 -2.39 -9.50
C ASN A 81 -20.00 -1.88 -8.57
N LYS A 82 -20.36 -2.66 -7.55
CA LYS A 82 -21.37 -2.22 -6.58
C LYS A 82 -20.90 -1.05 -5.71
N LEU A 83 -19.61 -0.91 -5.41
CA LEU A 83 -19.06 0.26 -4.71
C LEU A 83 -19.17 1.54 -5.53
N SER A 84 -19.26 1.45 -6.86
CA SER A 84 -19.48 2.63 -7.73
C SER A 84 -20.86 3.27 -7.57
N ASP A 85 -21.82 2.58 -6.95
CA ASP A 85 -23.13 3.12 -6.63
C ASP A 85 -23.09 4.12 -5.44
N TYR A 86 -21.97 4.17 -4.70
CA TYR A 86 -21.77 5.03 -3.54
C TYR A 86 -20.83 6.19 -3.88
N ASN A 87 -21.05 7.36 -3.28
CA ASN A 87 -20.15 8.51 -3.39
C ASN A 87 -19.08 8.49 -2.29
N LEU A 88 -18.29 7.43 -2.26
CA LEU A 88 -17.25 7.26 -1.23
C LEU A 88 -16.13 8.30 -1.37
N ALA A 89 -15.51 8.66 -0.24
CA ALA A 89 -14.31 9.51 -0.21
C ALA A 89 -13.20 8.93 -1.11
N TYR A 90 -12.99 7.62 -1.05
CA TYR A 90 -12.08 6.88 -1.93
C TYR A 90 -12.31 5.36 -1.84
N LEU A 91 -11.92 4.67 -2.89
CA LEU A 91 -11.62 3.24 -2.86
C LEU A 91 -10.11 3.05 -2.93
N LEU A 92 -9.51 2.40 -1.91
CA LEU A 92 -8.10 2.06 -1.90
C LEU A 92 -7.93 0.60 -2.29
N LEU A 93 -7.15 0.33 -3.33
CA LEU A 93 -6.76 -1.01 -3.73
C LEU A 93 -5.29 -1.26 -3.41
N THR A 94 -5.02 -2.37 -2.71
CA THR A 94 -3.64 -2.79 -2.44
C THR A 94 -3.17 -3.67 -3.59
N GLU A 95 -2.11 -3.22 -4.29
CA GLU A 95 -1.51 -3.99 -5.36
C GLU A 95 -0.98 -5.34 -4.86
N PRO A 96 -1.22 -6.42 -5.61
CA PRO A 96 -0.66 -7.72 -5.28
C PRO A 96 0.86 -7.66 -5.39
N ARG A 97 1.54 -8.20 -4.39
CA ARG A 97 2.99 -8.27 -4.38
C ARG A 97 3.44 -9.67 -4.70
N VAL A 98 4.12 -9.81 -5.81
CA VAL A 98 4.90 -11.02 -6.08
C VAL A 98 5.99 -11.12 -4.98
N GLY A 99 5.96 -12.18 -4.18
CA GLY A 99 7.02 -12.47 -3.23
C GLY A 99 6.98 -11.71 -1.89
N VAL A 100 5.82 -11.33 -1.38
CA VAL A 100 5.70 -10.71 -0.02
C VAL A 100 6.29 -11.59 1.09
N LEU A 101 6.32 -12.91 0.90
CA LEU A 101 6.97 -13.86 1.79
C LEU A 101 8.43 -14.14 1.42
N SER A 102 8.93 -13.65 0.28
CA SER A 102 10.34 -13.77 -0.01
C SER A 102 11.11 -12.88 0.97
N ASN A 103 11.92 -13.49 1.81
CA ASN A 103 12.96 -12.83 2.61
C ASN A 103 14.06 -12.22 1.73
N VAL A 104 13.75 -11.91 0.47
CA VAL A 104 14.66 -11.18 -0.41
C VAL A 104 14.73 -9.77 0.14
N PRO A 105 15.87 -9.37 0.73
CA PRO A 105 16.08 -7.98 1.05
C PRO A 105 15.85 -7.18 -0.24
N ALA A 106 15.05 -6.15 -0.17
CA ALA A 106 14.96 -5.18 -1.25
C ALA A 106 16.34 -4.51 -1.39
N LYS A 107 17.27 -5.18 -2.06
CA LYS A 107 18.62 -4.66 -2.31
C LYS A 107 18.57 -3.46 -3.25
N ASP A 108 17.52 -3.36 -4.04
CA ASP A 108 17.36 -2.27 -5.00
C ASP A 108 15.93 -1.73 -4.95
N ASN A 109 15.81 -0.42 -5.06
CA ASN A 109 14.56 0.33 -5.19
C ASN A 109 13.84 0.04 -6.53
N THR A 110 14.10 -1.09 -7.15
CA THR A 110 13.70 -1.47 -8.51
C THR A 110 12.58 -2.48 -8.57
N PHE A 111 11.85 -2.70 -7.48
CA PHE A 111 10.61 -3.47 -7.61
C PHE A 111 9.62 -2.67 -8.44
N GLU A 112 9.58 -2.97 -9.73
CA GLU A 112 8.40 -2.72 -10.53
C GLU A 112 7.28 -3.53 -9.90
N VAL A 113 6.38 -2.82 -9.24
CA VAL A 113 5.13 -3.43 -8.79
C VAL A 113 4.35 -3.68 -10.08
N PRO A 114 3.95 -4.93 -10.37
CA PRO A 114 2.98 -5.13 -11.43
C PRO A 114 1.73 -4.36 -11.02
N GLU A 115 1.46 -3.28 -11.69
CA GLU A 115 0.22 -2.54 -11.58
C GLU A 115 -0.86 -3.43 -12.19
N SER A 116 -1.61 -4.15 -11.37
CA SER A 116 -2.66 -5.05 -11.86
C SER A 116 -4.05 -4.55 -11.51
N ASN A 117 -4.17 -3.78 -10.45
CA ASN A 117 -5.46 -3.31 -9.98
C ASN A 117 -5.98 -2.04 -10.69
N TYR A 118 -5.17 -1.41 -11.55
CA TYR A 118 -5.65 -0.31 -12.39
C TYR A 118 -6.77 -0.76 -13.35
N LYS A 119 -6.87 -2.04 -13.68
CA LYS A 119 -7.99 -2.60 -14.46
C LYS A 119 -9.36 -2.26 -13.88
N TYR A 120 -9.44 -2.06 -12.57
CA TYR A 120 -10.68 -1.66 -11.90
C TYR A 120 -11.01 -0.18 -12.08
N ARG A 121 -10.11 0.64 -12.68
CA ARG A 121 -10.40 2.03 -13.04
C ARG A 121 -11.58 2.15 -14.02
N GLU A 122 -11.71 1.20 -14.92
CA GLU A 122 -12.83 1.18 -15.88
C GLU A 122 -14.19 0.94 -15.21
N ILE A 123 -14.18 0.22 -14.08
CA ILE A 123 -15.39 -0.15 -13.33
C ILE A 123 -15.74 0.92 -12.28
N TYR A 124 -14.73 1.40 -11.53
CA TYR A 124 -14.92 2.33 -10.43
C TYR A 124 -14.73 3.78 -10.87
N GLN A 125 -15.81 4.59 -10.79
CA GLN A 125 -15.81 5.95 -11.29
C GLN A 125 -15.46 7.01 -10.22
N GLY A 126 -15.39 6.64 -8.93
CA GLY A 126 -15.00 7.52 -7.83
C GLY A 126 -13.48 7.69 -7.70
N THR A 127 -13.05 8.32 -6.62
CA THR A 127 -11.62 8.48 -6.29
C THR A 127 -10.96 7.13 -6.03
N LEU A 128 -10.05 6.73 -6.91
CA LEU A 128 -9.31 5.47 -6.80
C LEU A 128 -7.90 5.71 -6.28
N MET A 129 -7.54 5.03 -5.19
CA MET A 129 -6.23 5.13 -4.55
C MET A 129 -5.48 3.81 -4.67
N GLY A 130 -4.24 3.85 -5.17
CA GLY A 130 -3.35 2.69 -5.22
C GLY A 130 -2.45 2.62 -3.98
N ALA A 131 -2.21 1.42 -3.47
CA ALA A 131 -1.24 1.16 -2.40
C ALA A 131 -0.43 -0.10 -2.70
N GLY A 132 0.75 -0.22 -2.11
CA GLY A 132 1.55 -1.45 -2.21
C GLY A 132 2.73 -1.35 -3.16
N GLY A 133 3.92 -1.11 -2.63
CA GLY A 133 5.19 -1.18 -3.37
C GLY A 133 5.56 0.00 -4.25
N PHE A 134 4.70 0.98 -4.40
CA PHE A 134 5.02 2.18 -5.18
C PHE A 134 6.30 2.88 -4.69
N THR A 135 7.13 3.26 -5.64
CA THR A 135 8.21 4.24 -5.48
C THR A 135 7.70 5.61 -5.92
N PRO A 136 8.39 6.72 -5.60
CA PRO A 136 8.01 8.02 -6.15
C PRO A 136 7.92 8.06 -7.69
N LEU A 137 8.76 7.28 -8.36
CA LEU A 137 8.77 7.22 -9.83
C LEU A 137 7.54 6.47 -10.36
N THR A 138 7.28 5.26 -9.86
CA THR A 138 6.14 4.45 -10.30
C THR A 138 4.81 5.08 -9.91
N ALA A 139 4.75 5.78 -8.76
CA ALA A 139 3.58 6.55 -8.36
C ALA A 139 3.26 7.68 -9.35
N ARG A 140 4.29 8.47 -9.76
CA ARG A 140 4.09 9.52 -10.77
C ARG A 140 3.61 8.97 -12.10
N LYS A 141 4.16 7.83 -12.53
CA LYS A 141 3.75 7.14 -13.75
C LYS A 141 2.27 6.74 -13.66
N ALA A 142 1.88 6.02 -12.61
CA ALA A 142 0.51 5.56 -12.40
C ALA A 142 -0.52 6.71 -12.39
N LEU A 143 -0.17 7.83 -11.75
CA LEU A 143 -1.01 9.04 -11.75
C LEU A 143 -1.08 9.69 -13.14
N SER A 144 0.05 9.78 -13.86
CA SER A 144 0.10 10.40 -15.19
C SER A 144 -0.63 9.59 -16.25
N GLU A 145 -0.73 8.29 -16.08
CA GLU A 145 -1.45 7.37 -16.96
C GLU A 145 -2.95 7.29 -16.61
N GLY A 146 -3.40 7.94 -15.53
CA GLY A 146 -4.78 7.91 -15.08
C GLY A 146 -5.20 6.60 -14.43
N ASN A 147 -4.25 5.73 -14.08
CA ASN A 147 -4.49 4.45 -13.44
C ASN A 147 -5.07 4.63 -12.03
N TYR A 148 -4.65 5.68 -11.33
CA TYR A 148 -5.08 6.05 -9.99
C TYR A 148 -5.18 7.57 -9.87
N ASP A 149 -6.03 8.04 -8.97
CA ASP A 149 -6.12 9.46 -8.59
C ASP A 149 -5.14 9.81 -7.45
N LEU A 150 -4.88 8.85 -6.57
CA LEU A 150 -4.01 9.01 -5.41
C LEU A 150 -3.14 7.76 -5.19
N ILE A 151 -1.98 7.94 -4.58
CA ILE A 151 -1.10 6.83 -4.16
C ILE A 151 -0.80 6.91 -2.67
N ALA A 152 -1.03 5.80 -1.96
CA ALA A 152 -0.73 5.66 -0.54
C ALA A 152 0.65 5.02 -0.33
N PHE A 153 1.48 5.69 0.45
CA PHE A 153 2.81 5.20 0.84
C PHE A 153 2.82 4.74 2.30
N GLY A 154 3.20 3.48 2.55
CA GLY A 154 3.43 2.97 3.89
C GLY A 154 4.90 3.07 4.30
N ARG A 155 5.73 2.13 3.84
CA ARG A 155 7.14 1.97 4.25
C ARG A 155 7.99 3.22 4.02
N TRP A 156 7.80 3.87 2.89
CA TRP A 156 8.51 5.11 2.58
C TRP A 156 8.09 6.25 3.49
N PHE A 157 6.82 6.32 3.88
CA PHE A 157 6.36 7.35 4.80
C PHE A 157 6.86 7.09 6.22
N LEU A 158 6.95 5.83 6.64
CA LEU A 158 7.52 5.46 7.94
C LEU A 158 8.97 5.96 8.08
N SER A 159 9.80 5.75 7.06
CA SER A 159 11.22 6.14 7.11
C SER A 159 11.50 7.60 6.71
N ASN A 160 10.51 8.32 6.22
CA ASN A 160 10.64 9.71 5.79
C ASN A 160 9.47 10.53 6.31
N PRO A 161 9.57 11.13 7.51
CA PRO A 161 8.50 11.93 8.10
C PRO A 161 8.05 13.11 7.21
N ASP A 162 8.95 13.57 6.36
CA ASP A 162 8.78 14.65 5.39
C ASP A 162 8.68 14.13 3.93
N LEU A 163 8.13 12.91 3.73
CA LEU A 163 8.08 12.24 2.43
C LEU A 163 7.50 13.11 1.30
N PRO A 164 6.37 13.83 1.48
CA PRO A 164 5.82 14.68 0.42
C PRO A 164 6.81 15.75 -0.05
N GLU A 165 7.51 16.41 0.87
CA GLU A 165 8.52 17.43 0.55
C GLU A 165 9.74 16.82 -0.15
N ARG A 166 10.16 15.62 0.28
CA ARG A 166 11.26 14.91 -0.41
C ARG A 166 10.90 14.54 -1.84
N ILE A 167 9.70 14.02 -2.06
CA ILE A 167 9.21 13.67 -3.41
C ILE A 167 9.09 14.91 -4.29
N LYS A 168 8.52 16.01 -3.75
CA LYS A 168 8.33 17.26 -4.46
C LYS A 168 9.66 17.87 -4.91
N ASN A 169 10.67 17.84 -4.06
CA ASN A 169 11.96 18.50 -4.30
C ASN A 169 13.04 17.52 -4.85
N GLY A 170 12.71 16.26 -5.10
CA GLY A 170 13.67 15.26 -5.56
C GLY A 170 14.76 14.92 -4.53
N HIS A 171 14.48 15.09 -3.25
CA HIS A 171 15.45 14.80 -2.19
C HIS A 171 15.61 13.29 -1.99
N LYS A 172 16.83 12.88 -1.58
CA LYS A 172 17.12 11.49 -1.25
C LYS A 172 16.24 11.00 -0.10
N LEU A 173 15.65 9.80 -0.30
CA LEU A 173 14.87 9.14 0.74
C LEU A 173 15.77 8.39 1.74
N ASN A 174 15.36 8.34 3.00
CA ASN A 174 15.90 7.41 3.98
C ASN A 174 15.45 6.00 3.62
N VAL A 175 16.36 5.04 3.77
CA VAL A 175 16.03 3.62 3.61
C VAL A 175 15.36 3.12 4.88
N TYR A 176 14.25 2.40 4.73
CA TYR A 176 13.56 1.77 5.86
C TYR A 176 14.25 0.47 6.29
N ASP A 177 14.25 0.18 7.59
CA ASP A 177 14.68 -1.11 8.13
C ASP A 177 13.45 -2.01 8.37
N ARG A 178 13.36 -3.11 7.62
CA ARG A 178 12.24 -4.06 7.75
C ARG A 178 12.23 -4.83 9.07
N ASN A 179 13.38 -4.98 9.72
CA ASN A 179 13.47 -5.71 10.98
C ASN A 179 12.83 -4.95 12.15
N THR A 180 12.58 -3.65 11.98
CA THR A 180 11.90 -2.82 12.98
C THR A 180 10.37 -2.73 12.76
N PHE A 181 9.83 -3.38 11.70
CA PHE A 181 8.40 -3.32 11.40
C PHE A 181 7.57 -4.15 12.38
N TYR A 182 6.42 -3.61 12.77
CA TYR A 182 5.37 -4.27 13.55
C TYR A 182 5.76 -4.75 14.96
N GLY A 183 6.83 -4.21 15.54
CA GLY A 183 7.25 -4.59 16.87
C GLY A 183 8.38 -3.72 17.41
N GLY A 184 8.74 -3.94 18.67
CA GLY A 184 9.84 -3.22 19.30
C GLY A 184 9.42 -1.93 20.01
N ASN A 185 10.27 -0.93 19.91
CA ASN A 185 10.14 0.36 20.56
C ASN A 185 10.10 1.50 19.53
N GLU A 186 10.58 2.67 19.89
CA GLU A 186 10.65 3.86 19.04
C GLU A 186 11.62 3.74 17.85
N ILE A 187 12.56 2.76 17.90
CA ILE A 187 13.58 2.56 16.86
C ILE A 187 12.90 2.10 15.55
N GLY A 188 13.16 2.84 14.48
CA GLY A 188 12.56 2.59 13.18
C GLY A 188 11.13 3.12 13.02
N TYR A 189 10.60 3.84 14.03
CA TYR A 189 9.29 4.49 13.98
C TYR A 189 9.37 6.00 14.12
N THR A 190 10.10 6.52 15.10
CA THR A 190 10.13 7.94 15.42
C THR A 190 11.52 8.55 15.33
N ASP A 191 12.54 7.77 15.04
CA ASP A 191 13.95 8.18 15.03
C ASP A 191 14.50 8.53 13.64
N TYR A 192 13.73 8.27 12.57
CA TYR A 192 14.13 8.67 11.21
C TYR A 192 14.21 10.20 11.08
N PRO A 193 15.34 10.74 10.58
CA PRO A 193 15.51 12.17 10.43
C PRO A 193 14.74 12.71 9.22
N ASP A 194 14.18 13.92 9.36
CA ASP A 194 13.78 14.73 8.22
C ASP A 194 15.01 15.18 7.39
N TYR A 195 14.77 15.67 6.17
CA TYR A 195 15.85 16.06 5.26
C TYR A 195 16.69 17.24 5.80
N ILE A 196 16.06 18.20 6.46
CA ILE A 196 16.75 19.38 7.03
C ILE A 196 17.67 18.94 8.16
N ARG A 197 17.20 18.08 9.05
CA ARG A 197 18.01 17.54 10.15
C ARG A 197 19.20 16.74 9.61
N LEU A 198 18.96 15.87 8.62
CA LEU A 198 20.00 15.08 7.97
C LEU A 198 21.07 15.97 7.32
N SER A 199 20.67 17.02 6.60
CA SER A 199 21.60 17.94 5.95
C SER A 199 22.47 18.72 6.94
N LYS A 200 21.91 19.13 8.07
CA LYS A 200 22.67 19.78 9.17
C LYS A 200 23.67 18.82 9.83
N MET A 201 23.26 17.56 10.06
CA MET A 201 24.15 16.54 10.61
C MET A 201 25.34 16.27 9.68
N ASN A 202 25.08 16.13 8.37
CA ASN A 202 26.13 15.92 7.37
C ASN A 202 27.10 17.11 7.32
N LYS A 203 26.61 18.34 7.28
CA LYS A 203 27.46 19.55 7.32
C LYS A 203 28.36 19.59 8.57
N LYS A 204 27.83 19.22 9.72
CA LYS A 204 28.61 19.16 10.98
C LYS A 204 29.70 18.08 10.90
N ARG A 205 29.38 16.91 10.34
CA ARG A 205 30.32 15.80 10.14
C ARG A 205 31.46 16.18 9.18
N TYR A 206 31.16 16.81 8.04
CA TYR A 206 32.18 17.31 7.12
C TYR A 206 33.10 18.33 7.76
N LYS A 207 32.57 19.26 8.57
CA LYS A 207 33.35 20.26 9.27
C LYS A 207 34.32 19.64 10.27
N LEU A 208 33.89 18.59 11.00
CA LEU A 208 34.74 17.87 11.95
C LEU A 208 35.87 17.10 11.22
N ILE A 209 35.58 16.45 10.10
CA ILE A 209 36.58 15.73 9.31
C ILE A 209 37.63 16.70 8.74
N SER A 210 37.19 17.83 8.18
CA SER A 210 38.10 18.84 7.63
C SER A 210 39.03 19.45 8.72
N GLN A 211 38.53 19.62 9.92
CA GLN A 211 39.35 20.11 11.05
C GLN A 211 40.36 19.07 11.55
N SER A 212 39.99 17.76 11.53
CA SER A 212 40.89 16.69 11.94
C SER A 212 41.99 16.39 10.92
N SER A 213 41.76 16.67 9.63
CA SER A 213 42.79 16.53 8.58
C SER A 213 43.82 17.64 8.56
N ILE A 214 43.46 18.86 9.00
CA ILE A 214 44.37 19.98 9.08
C ILE A 214 45.32 19.80 10.26
N GLY A 215 44.90 19.18 11.37
CA GLY A 215 45.73 18.94 12.54
C GLY A 215 46.83 17.86 12.37
N ARG A 216 46.76 17.03 11.29
CA ARG A 216 47.77 16.00 11.01
C ARG A 216 48.88 16.40 10.04
N SER A 217 48.81 17.59 9.46
CA SER A 217 49.84 18.09 8.53
C SER A 217 50.85 19.08 9.20
N LEU A 218 50.79 19.23 10.51
CA LEU A 218 51.67 20.14 11.30
C LEU A 218 52.45 19.41 12.42
N SER A 219 52.57 18.09 12.33
CA SER A 219 53.41 17.29 13.23
C SER A 219 54.48 16.52 12.46
#